data_e68c955591ce77d1eb7f03b7246379bb
#
_entry.id   e68c955591ce77d1eb7f03b7246379bb
#
_cell.length_a   1.000
_cell.length_b   1.000
_cell.length_c   1.000
_cell.angle_alpha   90.00
_cell.angle_beta   90.00
_cell.angle_gamma   90.00
#
_symmetry.space_group_name_H-M   'P 1'
#
loop_
_entity.id
_entity.type
_entity.pdbx_description
1 polymer ?
#
loop_
_entity_poly.entity_id
_entity_poly.type
_entity_poly.pdbx_seq_one_letter_code
_entity_poly.pdbx_strand_id
1 'polypeptide(L)'
;TGPSKQVVHSAFSMVGAVQQMNFYGSSDQFRPTWMVTLLPPSLVAVVVSMVLLPLASNKLLILCPFVAAEDVDLEMMRYRPNCWPLIPMFIELVMRNGRVPDDYDMSHLISAGAGCEAYNNNQLERAQKFLNDHNCKTRFTAGYGCSEAGSNMSLPMSAHPIGNGNVGIPMPLTTISIFQPNTEEECTYNQLGEICQSGPGTMLGYDNKKATDNAIKLHSDGKKWLHTGDIGYMTEDGTIFELTRGSAPRYGGGDLATLPMENLLADAKIEGIDDEFFVIIPDEEHHRCFLPYLFVVLEDGYSVDDIREKVTECLEPYMYPVDIIELEERPFFHFKTNRIGLTNDILNGKFE
;
A
#
# COMPACT_ATOMS: atom_id res chain seq x y z
N THR A 1 -0.28 3.44 11.91
CA THR A 1 -1.57 3.64 12.54
C THR A 1 -1.45 3.31 14.03
N GLY A 2 -1.45 4.30 14.92
CA GLY A 2 -1.23 4.19 16.35
C GLY A 2 0.16 4.69 16.76
N PRO A 3 0.51 4.63 18.08
CA PRO A 3 1.81 5.05 18.56
C PRO A 3 2.93 4.25 17.89
N SER A 4 4.06 4.91 17.61
CA SER A 4 5.22 4.30 16.99
C SER A 4 5.70 3.10 17.82
N LYS A 5 5.92 1.96 17.14
CA LYS A 5 6.44 0.74 17.75
C LYS A 5 7.82 0.44 17.16
N GLN A 6 8.76 0.09 18.01
CA GLN A 6 10.08 -0.32 17.56
C GLN A 6 10.05 -1.82 17.22
N VAL A 7 10.29 -2.14 15.95
CA VAL A 7 10.37 -3.52 15.45
C VAL A 7 11.77 -4.05 15.65
N VAL A 8 11.90 -5.22 16.25
CA VAL A 8 13.19 -5.87 16.52
C VAL A 8 13.40 -7.03 15.55
N HIS A 9 14.44 -6.93 14.74
CA HIS A 9 14.88 -7.98 13.82
C HIS A 9 16.20 -8.60 14.29
N SER A 10 16.37 -9.89 14.01
CA SER A 10 17.68 -10.52 14.06
C SER A 10 18.41 -10.38 12.72
N ALA A 11 19.73 -10.56 12.72
CA ALA A 11 20.47 -10.69 11.47
C ALA A 11 19.92 -11.84 10.60
N PHE A 12 19.47 -12.92 11.25
CA PHE A 12 18.84 -14.06 10.55
C PHE A 12 17.55 -13.67 9.84
N SER A 13 16.63 -12.96 10.50
CA SER A 13 15.37 -12.53 9.85
C SER A 13 15.61 -11.52 8.73
N MET A 14 16.58 -10.62 8.89
CA MET A 14 16.94 -9.68 7.80
C MET A 14 17.52 -10.40 6.58
N VAL A 15 18.45 -11.35 6.80
CA VAL A 15 19.01 -12.18 5.72
C VAL A 15 17.92 -13.06 5.11
N GLY A 16 17.04 -13.64 5.93
CA GLY A 16 15.89 -14.40 5.46
C GLY A 16 14.99 -13.61 4.54
N ALA A 17 14.66 -12.38 4.91
CA ALA A 17 13.87 -11.47 4.06
C ALA A 17 14.57 -11.14 2.74
N VAL A 18 15.89 -10.90 2.77
CA VAL A 18 16.68 -10.71 1.54
C VAL A 18 16.64 -11.96 0.65
N GLN A 19 16.78 -13.16 1.24
CA GLN A 19 16.73 -14.42 0.47
C GLN A 19 15.37 -14.63 -0.20
N GLN A 20 14.26 -14.33 0.49
CA GLN A 20 12.91 -14.39 -0.08
C GLN A 20 12.80 -13.55 -1.35
N MET A 21 13.35 -12.33 -1.34
CA MET A 21 13.27 -11.40 -2.46
C MET A 21 14.32 -11.65 -3.54
N ASN A 22 15.47 -12.24 -3.19
CA ASN A 22 16.56 -12.51 -4.13
C ASN A 22 16.31 -13.70 -5.05
N PHE A 23 15.17 -14.36 -4.92
CA PHE A 23 14.80 -15.50 -5.74
C PHE A 23 14.74 -15.18 -7.25
N TYR A 24 14.54 -13.93 -7.61
CA TYR A 24 14.50 -13.47 -9.00
C TYR A 24 15.86 -13.29 -9.68
N GLY A 25 16.94 -13.70 -9.09
CA GLY A 25 18.28 -13.79 -9.66
C GLY A 25 18.71 -12.62 -10.56
N SER A 26 19.89 -12.10 -10.36
CA SER A 26 20.56 -11.25 -11.37
C SER A 26 21.30 -12.16 -12.34
N SER A 27 21.25 -11.86 -13.64
CA SER A 27 22.25 -12.45 -14.55
C SER A 27 23.60 -11.81 -14.26
N ASP A 28 24.69 -12.58 -14.28
CA ASP A 28 26.06 -12.06 -14.10
C ASP A 28 26.47 -11.04 -15.19
N GLN A 29 25.73 -10.99 -16.29
CA GLN A 29 26.03 -10.16 -17.46
C GLN A 29 25.43 -8.75 -17.41
N PHE A 30 24.40 -8.52 -16.59
CA PHE A 30 23.73 -7.23 -16.48
C PHE A 30 23.57 -6.84 -15.00
N ARG A 31 24.12 -5.68 -14.64
CA ARG A 31 24.03 -5.10 -13.29
C ARG A 31 23.08 -3.91 -13.30
N PRO A 32 21.78 -4.12 -13.08
CA PRO A 32 20.82 -3.03 -13.08
C PRO A 32 21.10 -2.04 -11.96
N THR A 33 20.85 -0.77 -12.24
CA THR A 33 20.88 0.29 -11.24
C THR A 33 19.56 0.31 -10.47
N TRP A 34 19.66 0.42 -9.15
CA TRP A 34 18.56 0.51 -8.22
C TRP A 34 18.63 1.86 -7.50
N MET A 35 17.63 2.70 -7.69
CA MET A 35 17.61 4.03 -7.07
C MET A 35 16.76 4.03 -5.81
N VAL A 36 17.32 4.58 -4.74
CA VAL A 36 16.65 4.78 -3.46
C VAL A 36 16.61 6.26 -3.15
N THR A 37 15.42 6.82 -3.05
CA THR A 37 15.20 8.22 -2.77
C THR A 37 14.53 8.43 -1.43
N LEU A 38 14.95 9.43 -0.70
CA LEU A 38 14.31 10.07 0.45
C LEU A 38 13.78 9.20 1.60
N LEU A 39 13.50 7.92 1.41
CA LEU A 39 12.93 7.08 2.45
C LEU A 39 13.91 6.88 3.62
N PRO A 40 13.47 7.09 4.86
CA PRO A 40 14.37 7.04 6.00
C PRO A 40 14.87 5.61 6.26
N PRO A 41 16.15 5.44 6.60
CA PRO A 41 16.73 4.12 6.89
C PRO A 41 16.18 3.47 8.19
N SER A 42 15.33 4.16 8.92
CA SER A 42 14.57 3.61 10.04
C SER A 42 13.45 2.65 9.59
N LEU A 43 13.07 2.68 8.31
CA LEU A 43 12.12 1.73 7.74
C LEU A 43 12.84 0.44 7.36
N VAL A 44 12.33 -0.70 7.83
CA VAL A 44 12.88 -2.02 7.51
C VAL A 44 12.89 -2.26 6.00
N ALA A 45 11.85 -1.82 5.29
CA ALA A 45 11.80 -1.91 3.83
C ALA A 45 12.98 -1.21 3.14
N VAL A 46 13.44 -0.07 3.67
CA VAL A 46 14.62 0.62 3.11
C VAL A 46 15.87 -0.20 3.35
N VAL A 47 16.10 -0.65 4.59
CA VAL A 47 17.30 -1.43 4.92
C VAL A 47 17.33 -2.73 4.11
N VAL A 48 16.25 -3.50 4.13
CA VAL A 48 16.20 -4.84 3.56
C VAL A 48 16.01 -4.82 2.05
N SER A 49 14.93 -4.20 1.56
CA SER A 49 14.57 -4.27 0.14
C SER A 49 15.35 -3.28 -0.73
N MET A 50 15.72 -2.12 -0.18
CA MET A 50 16.29 -1.05 -0.99
C MET A 50 17.82 -0.93 -0.84
N VAL A 51 18.42 -1.53 0.20
CA VAL A 51 19.86 -1.53 0.40
C VAL A 51 20.43 -2.95 0.35
N LEU A 52 20.03 -3.82 1.28
CA LEU A 52 20.62 -5.16 1.39
C LEU A 52 20.32 -6.03 0.17
N LEU A 53 19.09 -6.03 -0.32
CA LEU A 53 18.71 -6.81 -1.49
C LEU A 53 19.48 -6.41 -2.77
N PRO A 54 19.56 -5.13 -3.17
CA PRO A 54 20.37 -4.75 -4.33
C PRO A 54 21.83 -5.16 -4.20
N LEU A 55 22.44 -4.98 -3.02
CA LEU A 55 23.81 -5.39 -2.77
C LEU A 55 23.99 -6.91 -2.86
N ALA A 56 23.08 -7.69 -2.26
CA ALA A 56 23.09 -9.15 -2.33
C ALA A 56 22.82 -9.68 -3.75
N SER A 57 22.10 -8.92 -4.56
CA SER A 57 21.73 -9.26 -5.95
C SER A 57 22.68 -8.69 -6.99
N ASN A 58 23.89 -8.25 -6.61
CA ASN A 58 24.89 -7.67 -7.50
C ASN A 58 24.39 -6.47 -8.34
N LYS A 59 23.50 -5.65 -7.78
CA LYS A 59 22.97 -4.44 -8.43
C LYS A 59 23.83 -3.22 -8.07
N LEU A 60 23.79 -2.21 -8.92
CA LEU A 60 24.40 -0.91 -8.62
C LEU A 60 23.38 -0.07 -7.83
N LEU A 61 23.77 0.38 -6.65
CA LEU A 61 22.91 1.15 -5.77
C LEU A 61 23.18 2.65 -5.93
N ILE A 62 22.12 3.41 -6.21
CA ILE A 62 22.10 4.86 -6.24
C ILE A 62 21.34 5.33 -5.00
N LEU A 63 22.01 6.02 -4.10
CA LEU A 63 21.42 6.55 -2.88
C LEU A 63 21.24 8.06 -2.99
N CYS A 64 20.01 8.51 -2.89
CA CYS A 64 19.61 9.93 -2.92
C CYS A 64 18.87 10.31 -1.61
N PRO A 65 19.56 10.28 -0.43
CA PRO A 65 18.89 10.40 0.86
C PRO A 65 18.45 11.83 1.22
N PHE A 66 18.94 12.83 0.51
CA PHE A 66 18.71 14.25 0.80
C PHE A 66 17.92 14.97 -0.29
N VAL A 67 17.29 14.23 -1.19
CA VAL A 67 16.43 14.79 -2.22
C VAL A 67 15.10 15.19 -1.59
N ALA A 68 14.59 16.36 -1.89
CA ALA A 68 13.23 16.74 -1.53
C ALA A 68 12.21 15.85 -2.28
N ALA A 69 11.06 15.58 -1.68
CA ALA A 69 10.06 14.71 -2.30
C ALA A 69 9.62 15.25 -3.68
N GLU A 70 9.55 16.56 -3.79
CA GLU A 70 9.20 17.31 -4.99
C GLU A 70 10.23 17.16 -6.11
N ASP A 71 11.48 16.76 -5.80
CA ASP A 71 12.60 16.67 -6.75
C ASP A 71 12.98 15.22 -7.14
N VAL A 72 12.15 14.25 -6.75
CA VAL A 72 12.37 12.84 -7.07
C VAL A 72 12.42 12.58 -8.58
N ASP A 73 11.64 13.31 -9.36
CA ASP A 73 11.63 13.27 -10.83
C ASP A 73 12.96 13.74 -11.43
N LEU A 74 13.57 14.80 -10.89
CA LEU A 74 14.85 15.32 -11.37
C LEU A 74 15.97 14.29 -11.18
N GLU A 75 16.01 13.62 -10.03
CA GLU A 75 16.99 12.58 -9.77
C GLU A 75 16.74 11.32 -10.63
N MET A 76 15.48 10.95 -10.85
CA MET A 76 15.10 9.87 -11.77
C MET A 76 15.60 10.17 -13.19
N MET A 77 15.38 11.38 -13.70
CA MET A 77 15.86 11.79 -15.02
C MET A 77 17.39 11.85 -15.09
N ARG A 78 18.04 12.32 -14.02
CA ARG A 78 19.50 12.44 -13.93
C ARG A 78 20.22 11.10 -13.97
N TYR A 79 19.74 10.15 -13.16
CA TYR A 79 20.43 8.86 -12.97
C TYR A 79 19.91 7.75 -13.88
N ARG A 80 18.72 7.90 -14.47
CA ARG A 80 18.10 6.91 -15.37
C ARG A 80 18.18 5.49 -14.79
N PRO A 81 17.63 5.23 -13.58
CA PRO A 81 17.74 3.92 -12.94
C PRO A 81 17.01 2.84 -13.76
N ASN A 82 17.44 1.59 -13.61
CA ASN A 82 16.71 0.46 -14.17
C ASN A 82 15.57 -0.01 -13.25
N CYS A 83 15.78 0.12 -11.94
CA CYS A 83 14.78 -0.22 -10.93
C CYS A 83 14.44 1.02 -10.10
N TRP A 84 13.17 1.35 -10.06
CA TRP A 84 12.68 2.52 -9.34
C TRP A 84 11.58 2.11 -8.36
N PRO A 85 11.96 1.73 -7.12
CA PRO A 85 11.00 1.50 -6.05
C PRO A 85 10.42 2.82 -5.57
N LEU A 86 9.11 2.88 -5.51
CA LEU A 86 8.35 4.07 -5.20
C LEU A 86 7.42 3.85 -4.01
N ILE A 87 6.81 4.93 -3.59
CA ILE A 87 5.61 4.96 -2.76
C ILE A 87 4.54 5.78 -3.49
N PRO A 88 3.26 5.63 -3.16
CA PRO A 88 2.18 6.35 -3.85
C PRO A 88 2.43 7.85 -3.96
N MET A 89 2.83 8.48 -2.87
CA MET A 89 3.13 9.91 -2.84
C MET A 89 4.16 10.34 -3.89
N PHE A 90 5.22 9.55 -4.13
CA PHE A 90 6.27 9.98 -5.07
C PHE A 90 5.81 9.94 -6.52
N ILE A 91 5.13 8.89 -6.94
CA ILE A 91 4.64 8.81 -8.32
C ILE A 91 3.59 9.89 -8.60
N GLU A 92 2.72 10.20 -7.63
CA GLU A 92 1.76 11.29 -7.73
C GLU A 92 2.46 12.65 -7.86
N LEU A 93 3.47 12.93 -7.03
CA LEU A 93 4.25 14.16 -7.14
C LEU A 93 4.96 14.29 -8.49
N VAL A 94 5.54 13.19 -8.99
CA VAL A 94 6.21 13.18 -10.31
C VAL A 94 5.22 13.54 -11.42
N MET A 95 4.02 12.98 -11.40
CA MET A 95 2.98 13.29 -12.38
C MET A 95 2.48 14.73 -12.26
N ARG A 96 2.22 15.21 -11.04
CA ARG A 96 1.70 16.55 -10.77
C ARG A 96 2.71 17.66 -11.09
N ASN A 97 3.99 17.43 -10.86
CA ASN A 97 5.02 18.45 -11.12
C ASN A 97 5.14 18.81 -12.60
N GLY A 98 4.77 17.93 -13.51
CA GLY A 98 4.80 18.18 -14.95
C GLY A 98 6.19 18.53 -15.51
N ARG A 99 7.27 18.19 -14.78
CA ARG A 99 8.66 18.54 -15.15
C ARG A 99 9.32 17.47 -16.02
N VAL A 100 8.75 16.27 -16.07
CA VAL A 100 9.22 15.23 -16.97
C VAL A 100 8.77 15.58 -18.39
N PRO A 101 9.68 15.81 -19.35
CA PRO A 101 9.30 16.16 -20.71
C PRO A 101 8.49 15.04 -21.37
N ASP A 102 7.50 15.39 -22.19
CA ASP A 102 6.63 14.43 -22.89
C ASP A 102 7.41 13.42 -23.76
N ASP A 103 8.57 13.83 -24.27
CA ASP A 103 9.46 12.99 -25.09
C ASP A 103 10.55 12.26 -24.27
N TYR A 104 10.50 12.36 -22.91
CA TYR A 104 11.48 11.67 -22.08
C TYR A 104 11.29 10.16 -22.14
N ASP A 105 12.33 9.45 -22.55
CA ASP A 105 12.29 8.00 -22.75
C ASP A 105 12.61 7.23 -21.46
N MET A 106 11.62 6.55 -20.89
CA MET A 106 11.71 5.67 -19.72
C MET A 106 11.92 4.19 -20.06
N SER A 107 12.28 3.86 -21.29
CA SER A 107 12.56 2.46 -21.71
C SER A 107 13.68 1.79 -20.93
N HIS A 108 14.50 2.58 -20.21
CA HIS A 108 15.53 2.07 -19.30
C HIS A 108 14.96 1.39 -18.04
N LEU A 109 13.72 1.67 -17.66
CA LEU A 109 13.08 1.05 -16.50
C LEU A 109 12.68 -0.40 -16.83
N ILE A 110 13.20 -1.33 -16.04
CA ILE A 110 12.84 -2.75 -16.08
C ILE A 110 12.00 -3.19 -14.89
N SER A 111 11.91 -2.31 -13.87
CA SER A 111 11.07 -2.49 -12.70
C SER A 111 10.63 -1.13 -12.19
N ALA A 112 9.34 -0.93 -12.13
CA ALA A 112 8.69 0.22 -11.50
C ALA A 112 7.51 -0.29 -10.67
N GLY A 113 7.44 0.14 -9.44
CA GLY A 113 6.36 -0.29 -8.55
C GLY A 113 6.43 0.42 -7.22
N ALA A 114 5.33 0.36 -6.50
CA ALA A 114 5.22 1.00 -5.22
C ALA A 114 4.65 0.06 -4.16
N GLY A 115 4.78 0.48 -2.92
CA GLY A 115 4.27 -0.22 -1.76
C GLY A 115 4.05 0.76 -0.63
N CYS A 116 3.90 0.26 0.58
CA CYS A 116 3.64 1.00 1.82
C CYS A 116 2.19 1.46 1.99
N GLU A 117 1.43 1.68 0.95
CA GLU A 117 0.02 2.03 0.98
C GLU A 117 -0.72 1.34 -0.18
N ALA A 118 -2.01 1.07 0.00
CA ALA A 118 -2.86 0.56 -1.06
C ALA A 118 -3.13 1.64 -2.11
N TYR A 119 -3.25 1.22 -3.37
CA TYR A 119 -3.66 2.05 -4.50
C TYR A 119 -5.08 1.73 -4.90
N ASN A 120 -5.89 2.75 -5.16
CA ASN A 120 -7.13 2.55 -5.87
C ASN A 120 -6.87 2.34 -7.38
N ASN A 121 -7.90 1.93 -8.11
CA ASN A 121 -7.79 1.59 -9.53
C ASN A 121 -7.37 2.79 -10.37
N ASN A 122 -7.89 3.99 -10.08
CA ASN A 122 -7.56 5.22 -10.78
C ASN A 122 -6.06 5.56 -10.64
N GLN A 123 -5.53 5.50 -9.42
CA GLN A 123 -4.11 5.75 -9.16
C GLN A 123 -3.20 4.77 -9.93
N LEU A 124 -3.57 3.49 -9.97
CA LEU A 124 -2.83 2.47 -10.75
C LEU A 124 -2.89 2.74 -12.25
N GLU A 125 -4.06 3.09 -12.78
CA GLU A 125 -4.24 3.43 -14.20
C GLU A 125 -3.44 4.66 -14.59
N ARG A 126 -3.47 5.73 -13.78
CA ARG A 126 -2.70 6.96 -14.03
C ARG A 126 -1.20 6.70 -14.02
N ALA A 127 -0.70 5.96 -13.02
CA ALA A 127 0.72 5.61 -12.94
C ALA A 127 1.16 4.77 -14.15
N GLN A 128 0.36 3.77 -14.55
CA GLN A 128 0.65 2.96 -15.72
C GLN A 128 0.60 3.76 -17.01
N LYS A 129 -0.39 4.64 -17.16
CA LYS A 129 -0.51 5.53 -18.32
C LYS A 129 0.71 6.44 -18.43
N PHE A 130 1.12 7.08 -17.32
CA PHE A 130 2.32 7.92 -17.27
C PHE A 130 3.55 7.17 -17.77
N LEU A 131 3.78 5.94 -17.29
CA LEU A 131 4.90 5.11 -17.76
C LEU A 131 4.80 4.78 -19.25
N ASN A 132 3.61 4.44 -19.74
CA ASN A 132 3.39 4.12 -21.14
C ASN A 132 3.62 5.32 -22.07
N ASP A 133 3.15 6.50 -21.67
CA ASP A 133 3.31 7.76 -22.43
C ASP A 133 4.81 8.11 -22.57
N HIS A 134 5.64 7.69 -21.61
CA HIS A 134 7.11 7.85 -21.65
C HIS A 134 7.86 6.61 -22.16
N ASN A 135 7.22 5.78 -23.00
CA ASN A 135 7.83 4.60 -23.63
C ASN A 135 8.33 3.50 -22.65
N CYS A 136 7.93 3.51 -21.39
CA CYS A 136 8.22 2.41 -20.46
C CYS A 136 7.37 1.19 -20.80
N LYS A 137 7.99 0.02 -20.95
CA LYS A 137 7.29 -1.25 -21.22
C LYS A 137 7.00 -2.04 -19.95
N THR A 138 7.47 -1.55 -18.82
CA THR A 138 7.31 -2.21 -17.54
C THR A 138 5.90 -1.98 -17.01
N ARG A 139 5.31 -3.03 -16.50
CA ARG A 139 4.05 -2.95 -15.78
C ARG A 139 4.29 -2.30 -14.41
N PHE A 140 3.51 -1.27 -14.08
CA PHE A 140 3.50 -0.72 -12.73
C PHE A 140 2.86 -1.73 -11.77
N THR A 141 3.46 -1.95 -10.61
CA THR A 141 3.01 -2.98 -9.65
C THR A 141 2.85 -2.42 -8.26
N ALA A 142 1.88 -2.95 -7.51
CA ALA A 142 1.75 -2.72 -6.09
C ALA A 142 2.30 -3.93 -5.31
N GLY A 143 3.19 -3.67 -4.36
CA GLY A 143 3.73 -4.69 -3.45
C GLY A 143 3.11 -4.57 -2.07
N TYR A 144 2.98 -5.69 -1.36
CA TYR A 144 2.45 -5.74 0.00
C TYR A 144 3.49 -6.27 0.97
N GLY A 145 3.54 -5.65 2.13
CA GLY A 145 4.41 -6.04 3.22
C GLY A 145 4.43 -5.05 4.36
N CYS A 146 5.15 -5.40 5.41
CA CYS A 146 5.28 -4.57 6.60
C CYS A 146 6.65 -4.73 7.25
N SER A 147 6.99 -3.82 8.15
CA SER A 147 8.24 -3.88 8.90
C SER A 147 8.35 -5.17 9.72
N GLU A 148 7.25 -5.65 10.26
CA GLU A 148 7.14 -6.86 11.08
C GLU A 148 7.45 -8.14 10.29
N ALA A 149 7.24 -8.11 8.98
CA ALA A 149 7.52 -9.22 8.07
C ALA A 149 8.94 -9.16 7.45
N GLY A 150 9.71 -8.14 7.77
CA GLY A 150 11.03 -7.92 7.20
C GLY A 150 11.03 -7.23 5.84
N SER A 151 9.93 -6.72 5.37
CA SER A 151 9.63 -5.94 4.18
C SER A 151 8.49 -6.57 3.37
N ASN A 152 8.77 -7.12 2.19
CA ASN A 152 7.73 -7.66 1.30
C ASN A 152 7.24 -9.03 1.76
N MET A 153 5.92 -9.19 1.79
CA MET A 153 5.23 -10.45 2.08
C MET A 153 4.75 -11.12 0.79
N SER A 154 4.40 -10.33 -0.21
CA SER A 154 3.90 -10.82 -1.49
C SER A 154 4.72 -10.32 -2.67
N LEU A 155 4.61 -11.08 -3.76
CA LEU A 155 5.12 -10.75 -5.08
C LEU A 155 4.00 -10.17 -5.92
N PRO A 156 4.23 -9.05 -6.62
CA PRO A 156 3.22 -8.49 -7.51
C PRO A 156 3.07 -9.31 -8.80
N MET A 157 2.96 -10.61 -8.67
CA MET A 157 2.71 -11.59 -9.74
C MET A 157 1.37 -12.27 -9.47
N SER A 158 0.50 -12.25 -10.45
CA SER A 158 -0.83 -12.85 -10.34
C SER A 158 -1.39 -13.13 -11.72
N ALA A 159 -2.25 -14.13 -11.81
CA ALA A 159 -3.08 -14.36 -13.00
C ALA A 159 -4.22 -13.33 -13.11
N HIS A 160 -4.56 -12.68 -12.00
CA HIS A 160 -5.57 -11.62 -11.96
C HIS A 160 -5.02 -10.26 -12.41
N PRO A 161 -5.88 -9.37 -12.93
CA PRO A 161 -5.49 -7.98 -13.24
C PRO A 161 -4.93 -7.25 -12.01
N ILE A 162 -4.10 -6.24 -12.24
CA ILE A 162 -3.73 -5.28 -11.20
C ILE A 162 -4.99 -4.48 -10.82
N GLY A 163 -5.10 -4.12 -9.55
CA GLY A 163 -6.22 -3.37 -9.01
C GLY A 163 -7.04 -4.17 -8.02
N ASN A 164 -8.09 -3.56 -7.50
CA ASN A 164 -9.01 -4.15 -6.52
C ASN A 164 -8.33 -4.74 -5.28
N GLY A 165 -7.17 -4.19 -4.88
CA GLY A 165 -6.40 -4.69 -3.76
C GLY A 165 -5.53 -5.93 -4.06
N ASN A 166 -5.40 -6.32 -5.33
CA ASN A 166 -4.51 -7.40 -5.74
C ASN A 166 -3.05 -7.03 -5.44
N VAL A 167 -2.46 -7.73 -4.49
CA VAL A 167 -1.06 -7.56 -4.07
C VAL A 167 -0.19 -8.75 -4.48
N GLY A 168 -0.71 -9.64 -5.30
CA GLY A 168 0.00 -10.79 -5.88
C GLY A 168 -0.02 -12.03 -5.01
N ILE A 169 1.03 -12.83 -5.10
CA ILE A 169 1.14 -14.15 -4.46
C ILE A 169 2.19 -14.13 -3.33
N PRO A 170 2.17 -15.09 -2.39
CA PRO A 170 3.17 -15.14 -1.31
C PRO A 170 4.61 -15.16 -1.83
N MET A 171 5.50 -14.47 -1.12
CA MET A 171 6.95 -14.54 -1.39
C MET A 171 7.48 -15.97 -1.22
N PRO A 172 8.52 -16.38 -1.97
CA PRO A 172 9.22 -17.64 -1.71
C PRO A 172 9.60 -17.81 -0.23
N LEU A 173 9.58 -19.02 0.28
CA LEU A 173 9.88 -19.36 1.68
C LEU A 173 8.89 -18.76 2.70
N THR A 174 7.81 -18.13 2.25
CA THR A 174 6.78 -17.52 3.09
C THR A 174 5.46 -18.27 2.90
N THR A 175 4.78 -18.54 3.99
CA THR A 175 3.39 -18.97 3.99
C THR A 175 2.53 -17.77 4.37
N ILE A 176 1.51 -17.47 3.58
CA ILE A 176 0.43 -16.55 3.91
C ILE A 176 -0.85 -17.35 4.00
N SER A 177 -1.62 -17.12 5.05
CA SER A 177 -2.97 -17.65 5.22
C SER A 177 -3.90 -16.57 5.72
N ILE A 178 -5.17 -16.75 5.46
CA ILE A 178 -6.23 -15.86 5.92
C ILE A 178 -6.92 -16.54 7.08
N PHE A 179 -6.96 -15.90 8.25
CA PHE A 179 -7.60 -16.43 9.45
C PHE A 179 -8.81 -15.59 9.84
N GLN A 180 -9.79 -16.22 10.47
CA GLN A 180 -10.84 -15.49 11.16
C GLN A 180 -10.19 -14.56 12.20
N PRO A 181 -10.54 -13.27 12.24
CA PRO A 181 -9.90 -12.31 13.13
C PRO A 181 -9.90 -12.77 14.60
N ASN A 182 -8.72 -12.71 15.22
CA ASN A 182 -8.47 -13.13 16.60
C ASN A 182 -8.64 -14.63 16.90
N THR A 183 -8.65 -15.48 15.89
CA THR A 183 -8.73 -16.96 16.03
C THR A 183 -7.56 -17.65 15.33
N GLU A 184 -7.51 -18.98 15.42
CA GLU A 184 -6.64 -19.85 14.61
C GLU A 184 -7.42 -20.59 13.51
N GLU A 185 -8.67 -20.20 13.27
CA GLU A 185 -9.52 -20.80 12.25
C GLU A 185 -9.17 -20.19 10.88
N GLU A 186 -8.66 -21.02 9.98
CA GLU A 186 -8.29 -20.61 8.63
C GLU A 186 -9.55 -20.43 7.77
N CYS A 187 -9.63 -19.31 7.08
CA CYS A 187 -10.70 -19.00 6.14
C CYS A 187 -10.59 -19.86 4.87
N THR A 188 -11.71 -20.11 4.23
CA THR A 188 -11.73 -20.68 2.89
C THR A 188 -11.33 -19.62 1.84
N TYR A 189 -10.99 -20.08 0.63
CA TYR A 189 -10.71 -19.15 -0.47
C TYR A 189 -11.87 -18.18 -0.71
N ASN A 190 -11.55 -16.96 -1.06
CA ASN A 190 -12.47 -15.84 -1.28
C ASN A 190 -13.26 -15.40 -0.01
N GLN A 191 -12.92 -15.92 1.15
CA GLN A 191 -13.50 -15.50 2.42
C GLN A 191 -12.62 -14.43 3.07
N LEU A 192 -13.26 -13.35 3.53
CA LEU A 192 -12.59 -12.27 4.25
C LEU A 192 -12.08 -12.73 5.62
N GLY A 193 -10.86 -12.33 5.94
CA GLY A 193 -10.24 -12.54 7.23
C GLY A 193 -8.96 -11.73 7.39
N GLU A 194 -8.25 -11.97 8.46
CA GLU A 194 -6.95 -11.33 8.73
C GLU A 194 -5.85 -12.01 7.93
N ILE A 195 -5.06 -11.21 7.21
CA ILE A 195 -3.89 -11.69 6.47
C ILE A 195 -2.77 -11.97 7.48
N CYS A 196 -2.35 -13.23 7.57
CA CYS A 196 -1.28 -13.65 8.47
C CYS A 196 -0.13 -14.27 7.72
N GLN A 197 1.08 -14.08 8.25
CA GLN A 197 2.32 -14.58 7.63
C GLN A 197 3.11 -15.44 8.59
N SER A 198 3.74 -16.50 8.04
CA SER A 198 4.81 -17.27 8.66
C SER A 198 5.98 -17.40 7.68
N GLY A 199 7.15 -16.91 8.04
CA GLY A 199 8.31 -16.94 7.16
C GLY A 199 9.60 -16.46 7.83
N PRO A 200 10.77 -16.65 7.18
CA PRO A 200 12.06 -16.34 7.76
C PRO A 200 12.30 -14.85 8.00
N GLY A 201 11.58 -13.96 7.28
CA GLY A 201 11.66 -12.51 7.46
C GLY A 201 10.92 -11.98 8.68
N THR A 202 10.13 -12.80 9.37
CA THR A 202 9.32 -12.38 10.52
C THR A 202 10.20 -11.83 11.63
N MET A 203 9.79 -10.70 12.21
CA MET A 203 10.47 -10.04 13.34
C MET A 203 10.59 -10.93 14.57
N LEU A 204 11.50 -10.58 15.50
CA LEU A 204 11.54 -11.17 16.82
C LEU A 204 10.39 -10.67 17.71
N GLY A 205 9.93 -9.47 17.48
CA GLY A 205 8.86 -8.80 18.22
C GLY A 205 9.05 -7.29 18.22
N TYR A 206 8.24 -6.63 19.04
CA TYR A 206 8.40 -5.22 19.37
C TYR A 206 9.22 -5.06 20.65
N ASP A 207 9.66 -3.84 20.94
CA ASP A 207 10.21 -3.45 22.25
C ASP A 207 9.19 -3.64 23.39
N ASN A 208 7.90 -3.64 23.09
CA ASN A 208 6.80 -3.89 24.00
C ASN A 208 6.32 -5.35 23.90
N LYS A 209 6.47 -6.11 25.02
CA LYS A 209 6.07 -7.52 25.05
C LYS A 209 4.59 -7.74 24.75
N LYS A 210 3.67 -6.92 25.30
CA LYS A 210 2.23 -7.07 25.06
C LYS A 210 1.88 -6.87 23.58
N ALA A 211 2.53 -5.89 22.95
CA ALA A 211 2.36 -5.67 21.50
C ALA A 211 2.89 -6.85 20.68
N THR A 212 4.01 -7.45 21.11
CA THR A 212 4.58 -8.66 20.50
C THR A 212 3.63 -9.84 20.59
N ASP A 213 3.12 -10.13 21.80
CA ASP A 213 2.22 -11.26 22.06
C ASP A 213 0.88 -11.12 21.27
N ASN A 214 0.46 -9.89 20.98
CA ASN A 214 -0.71 -9.64 20.14
C ASN A 214 -0.42 -9.86 18.64
N ALA A 215 0.80 -9.53 18.18
CA ALA A 215 1.14 -9.60 16.76
C ALA A 215 1.72 -10.96 16.35
N ILE A 216 2.45 -11.64 17.23
CA ILE A 216 3.05 -12.96 16.93
C ILE A 216 2.39 -13.99 17.81
N LYS A 217 1.69 -14.95 17.19
CA LYS A 217 1.01 -16.04 17.89
C LYS A 217 1.57 -17.40 17.46
N LEU A 218 1.73 -18.30 18.41
CA LEU A 218 2.01 -19.71 18.14
C LEU A 218 0.68 -20.41 17.97
N HIS A 219 0.39 -20.89 16.76
CA HIS A 219 -0.82 -21.63 16.46
C HIS A 219 -0.67 -23.12 16.76
N SER A 220 -1.77 -23.83 16.76
CA SER A 220 -1.85 -25.28 17.01
C SER A 220 -1.11 -26.12 15.96
N ASP A 221 -0.84 -25.56 14.78
CA ASP A 221 0.02 -26.15 13.73
C ASP A 221 1.52 -26.14 14.05
N GLY A 222 1.89 -25.53 15.18
CA GLY A 222 3.28 -25.39 15.66
C GLY A 222 4.06 -24.26 15.00
N LYS A 223 3.44 -23.49 14.09
CA LYS A 223 4.08 -22.33 13.48
C LYS A 223 3.81 -21.04 14.24
N LYS A 224 4.76 -20.12 14.17
CA LYS A 224 4.56 -18.74 14.58
C LYS A 224 3.97 -17.94 13.43
N TRP A 225 2.82 -17.36 13.67
CA TRP A 225 2.14 -16.51 12.70
C TRP A 225 2.22 -15.05 13.13
N LEU A 226 2.61 -14.21 12.19
CA LEU A 226 2.48 -12.75 12.29
C LEU A 226 1.06 -12.38 11.88
N HIS A 227 0.28 -11.84 12.80
CA HIS A 227 -1.01 -11.23 12.60
C HIS A 227 -0.79 -9.77 12.19
N THR A 228 -1.07 -9.45 10.94
CA THR A 228 -0.73 -8.12 10.37
C THR A 228 -1.70 -7.03 10.82
N GLY A 229 -2.92 -7.42 11.14
CA GLY A 229 -4.04 -6.50 11.34
C GLY A 229 -4.63 -5.99 10.03
N ASP A 230 -4.20 -6.49 8.88
CA ASP A 230 -4.76 -6.17 7.58
C ASP A 230 -5.80 -7.22 7.19
N ILE A 231 -6.91 -6.79 6.60
CA ILE A 231 -8.03 -7.63 6.20
C ILE A 231 -8.03 -7.80 4.70
N GLY A 232 -8.24 -9.03 4.28
CA GLY A 232 -8.29 -9.38 2.87
C GLY A 232 -8.74 -10.81 2.66
N TYR A 233 -8.49 -11.34 1.48
CA TYR A 233 -8.78 -12.73 1.14
C TYR A 233 -7.72 -13.29 0.18
N MET A 234 -7.74 -14.59 0.01
CA MET A 234 -6.91 -15.30 -0.97
C MET A 234 -7.79 -16.10 -1.92
N THR A 235 -7.45 -16.10 -3.19
CA THR A 235 -8.11 -16.91 -4.22
C THR A 235 -7.47 -18.30 -4.33
N GLU A 236 -8.13 -19.24 -5.04
CA GLU A 236 -7.64 -20.61 -5.19
C GLU A 236 -6.26 -20.72 -5.87
N ASP A 237 -5.89 -19.73 -6.70
CA ASP A 237 -4.57 -19.68 -7.36
C ASP A 237 -3.49 -19.01 -6.48
N GLY A 238 -3.82 -18.69 -5.23
CA GLY A 238 -2.92 -18.09 -4.26
C GLY A 238 -2.76 -16.57 -4.36
N THR A 239 -3.56 -15.90 -5.18
CA THR A 239 -3.55 -14.42 -5.26
C THR A 239 -4.17 -13.82 -4.01
N ILE A 240 -3.49 -12.84 -3.43
CA ILE A 240 -3.88 -12.14 -2.21
C ILE A 240 -4.48 -10.79 -2.59
N PHE A 241 -5.61 -10.47 -1.97
CA PHE A 241 -6.28 -9.18 -2.06
C PHE A 241 -6.30 -8.52 -0.67
N GLU A 242 -5.60 -7.42 -0.52
CA GLU A 242 -5.61 -6.60 0.70
C GLU A 242 -6.63 -5.47 0.50
N LEU A 243 -7.59 -5.33 1.42
CA LEU A 243 -8.74 -4.43 1.24
C LEU A 243 -8.80 -3.30 2.25
N THR A 244 -8.34 -3.54 3.47
CA THR A 244 -8.38 -2.52 4.53
C THR A 244 -7.48 -2.91 5.68
N ARG A 245 -7.17 -1.94 6.53
CA ARG A 245 -6.43 -2.17 7.77
C ARG A 245 -7.35 -2.11 8.98
N GLY A 246 -7.15 -3.05 9.92
CA GLY A 246 -7.97 -3.18 11.11
C GLY A 246 -9.17 -4.09 10.89
N SER A 247 -10.08 -4.16 11.88
CA SER A 247 -11.35 -4.85 11.68
C SER A 247 -12.13 -4.13 10.58
N ALA A 248 -12.55 -4.85 9.55
CA ALA A 248 -13.54 -4.31 8.62
C ALA A 248 -14.80 -4.00 9.43
N PRO A 249 -15.13 -2.72 9.65
CA PRO A 249 -16.29 -2.38 10.43
C PRO A 249 -17.55 -2.76 9.65
N ARG A 250 -18.53 -3.36 10.32
CA ARG A 250 -19.82 -3.65 9.73
C ARG A 250 -20.79 -2.51 9.99
N TYR A 251 -21.39 -2.02 8.94
CA TYR A 251 -22.43 -1.01 9.01
C TYR A 251 -23.60 -1.41 8.09
N GLY A 252 -24.83 -1.31 8.60
CA GLY A 252 -26.02 -1.58 7.79
C GLY A 252 -26.09 -3.00 7.19
N GLY A 253 -25.27 -3.95 7.70
CA GLY A 253 -25.21 -5.32 7.19
C GLY A 253 -24.12 -5.59 6.15
N GLY A 254 -23.34 -4.57 5.74
CA GLY A 254 -22.18 -4.68 4.87
C GLY A 254 -20.86 -4.43 5.61
N ASP A 255 -19.76 -4.82 4.98
CA ASP A 255 -18.41 -4.57 5.47
C ASP A 255 -17.89 -3.26 4.84
N LEU A 256 -17.55 -2.27 5.70
CA LEU A 256 -16.92 -1.03 5.26
C LEU A 256 -15.41 -1.23 5.11
N ALA A 257 -14.95 -1.37 3.88
CA ALA A 257 -13.53 -1.41 3.55
C ALA A 257 -13.20 -0.23 2.64
N THR A 258 -12.17 0.56 2.99
CA THR A 258 -11.87 1.82 2.30
C THR A 258 -11.54 1.59 0.83
N LEU A 259 -10.66 0.64 0.53
CA LEU A 259 -10.20 0.42 -0.84
C LEU A 259 -11.31 -0.05 -1.80
N PRO A 260 -12.20 -1.00 -1.46
CA PRO A 260 -13.35 -1.32 -2.31
C PRO A 260 -14.26 -0.13 -2.58
N MET A 261 -14.52 0.72 -1.57
CA MET A 261 -15.34 1.93 -1.74
C MET A 261 -14.65 2.93 -2.66
N GLU A 262 -13.36 3.17 -2.49
CA GLU A 262 -12.53 4.03 -3.34
C GLU A 262 -12.51 3.50 -4.79
N ASN A 263 -12.42 2.18 -4.98
CA ASN A 263 -12.44 1.58 -6.33
C ASN A 263 -13.79 1.73 -7.03
N LEU A 264 -14.92 1.67 -6.32
CA LEU A 264 -16.23 1.92 -6.91
C LEU A 264 -16.32 3.33 -7.51
N LEU A 265 -15.79 4.34 -6.81
CA LEU A 265 -15.74 5.71 -7.30
C LEU A 265 -14.74 5.87 -8.44
N ALA A 266 -13.54 5.30 -8.30
CA ALA A 266 -12.50 5.32 -9.33
C ALA A 266 -12.97 4.69 -10.65
N ASP A 267 -13.64 3.55 -10.59
CA ASP A 267 -14.16 2.83 -11.76
C ASP A 267 -15.33 3.59 -12.43
N ALA A 268 -16.11 4.35 -11.64
CA ALA A 268 -17.19 5.19 -12.15
C ALA A 268 -16.68 6.41 -12.92
N LYS A 269 -15.41 6.82 -12.72
CA LYS A 269 -14.78 7.97 -13.38
C LYS A 269 -15.65 9.23 -13.32
N ILE A 270 -16.05 9.58 -12.09
CA ILE A 270 -16.92 10.72 -11.85
C ILE A 270 -16.23 12.00 -12.31
N GLU A 271 -16.82 12.66 -13.31
CA GLU A 271 -16.31 13.92 -13.84
C GLU A 271 -16.26 15.00 -12.74
N GLY A 272 -15.14 15.68 -12.59
CA GLY A 272 -14.88 16.68 -11.59
C GLY A 272 -14.12 16.19 -10.37
N ILE A 273 -13.84 14.88 -10.24
CA ILE A 273 -12.99 14.32 -9.17
C ILE A 273 -11.59 14.03 -9.71
N ASP A 274 -10.58 14.74 -9.20
CA ASP A 274 -9.16 14.46 -9.48
C ASP A 274 -8.61 13.36 -8.56
N ASP A 275 -8.99 13.38 -7.27
CA ASP A 275 -8.54 12.40 -6.29
C ASP A 275 -9.61 12.16 -5.21
N GLU A 276 -9.72 10.93 -4.72
CA GLU A 276 -10.71 10.55 -3.71
C GLU A 276 -10.16 9.50 -2.75
N PHE A 277 -10.59 9.57 -1.49
CA PHE A 277 -10.31 8.54 -0.50
C PHE A 277 -11.27 8.62 0.70
N PHE A 278 -11.46 7.47 1.35
CA PHE A 278 -12.32 7.37 2.52
C PHE A 278 -11.54 7.40 3.83
N VAL A 279 -12.18 8.02 4.83
CA VAL A 279 -11.82 7.88 6.25
C VAL A 279 -13.04 7.33 6.97
N ILE A 280 -12.86 6.25 7.72
CA ILE A 280 -13.94 5.59 8.45
C ILE A 280 -13.66 5.77 9.94
N ILE A 281 -14.59 6.39 10.66
CA ILE A 281 -14.48 6.66 12.09
C ILE A 281 -15.52 5.86 12.89
N PRO A 282 -15.26 5.54 14.17
CA PRO A 282 -16.29 4.97 15.04
C PRO A 282 -17.45 5.96 15.24
N ASP A 283 -18.66 5.45 15.25
CA ASP A 283 -19.84 6.19 15.67
C ASP A 283 -19.94 6.14 17.21
N GLU A 284 -19.80 7.27 17.87
CA GLU A 284 -19.83 7.36 19.33
C GLU A 284 -21.26 7.17 19.90
N GLU A 285 -22.30 7.43 19.09
CA GLU A 285 -23.69 7.33 19.50
C GLU A 285 -24.21 5.90 19.42
N HIS A 286 -23.67 5.08 18.49
CA HIS A 286 -24.16 3.73 18.25
C HIS A 286 -23.01 2.72 18.38
N HIS A 287 -22.95 2.00 19.48
CA HIS A 287 -21.96 0.95 19.73
C HIS A 287 -21.86 -0.02 18.54
N ARG A 288 -20.66 -0.13 17.96
CA ARG A 288 -20.27 -0.98 16.81
C ARG A 288 -20.71 -0.44 15.44
N CYS A 289 -21.16 0.80 15.32
CA CYS A 289 -21.34 1.46 14.04
C CYS A 289 -20.12 2.31 13.69
N PHE A 290 -19.96 2.55 12.40
CA PHE A 290 -18.88 3.33 11.85
C PHE A 290 -19.43 4.27 10.78
N LEU A 291 -18.82 5.44 10.68
CA LEU A 291 -19.25 6.52 9.80
C LEU A 291 -18.19 6.73 8.72
N PRO A 292 -18.49 6.49 7.44
CA PRO A 292 -17.60 6.81 6.35
C PRO A 292 -17.67 8.30 6.01
N TYR A 293 -16.51 8.94 5.85
CA TYR A 293 -16.34 10.28 5.31
C TYR A 293 -15.58 10.18 4.02
N LEU A 294 -16.05 10.83 2.96
CA LEU A 294 -15.37 10.91 1.69
C LEU A 294 -14.61 12.23 1.61
N PHE A 295 -13.31 12.15 1.35
CA PHE A 295 -12.47 13.28 1.02
C PHE A 295 -12.20 13.31 -0.47
N VAL A 296 -12.33 14.47 -1.09
CA VAL A 296 -12.15 14.65 -2.53
C VAL A 296 -11.21 15.82 -2.81
N VAL A 297 -10.43 15.70 -3.87
CA VAL A 297 -9.78 16.82 -4.56
C VAL A 297 -10.55 17.02 -5.86
N LEU A 298 -11.05 18.22 -6.08
CA LEU A 298 -11.88 18.52 -7.24
C LEU A 298 -11.08 19.19 -8.36
N GLU A 299 -11.49 18.93 -9.59
CA GLU A 299 -11.01 19.66 -10.76
C GLU A 299 -11.54 21.10 -10.75
N ASP A 300 -10.82 22.03 -11.38
CA ASP A 300 -11.22 23.44 -11.48
C ASP A 300 -12.63 23.59 -12.03
N GLY A 301 -13.47 24.32 -11.29
CA GLY A 301 -14.83 24.66 -11.68
C GLY A 301 -15.91 23.70 -11.21
N TYR A 302 -15.55 22.66 -10.49
CA TYR A 302 -16.49 21.73 -9.83
C TYR A 302 -16.63 22.02 -8.33
N SER A 303 -17.76 21.61 -7.78
CA SER A 303 -18.07 21.70 -6.35
C SER A 303 -18.55 20.34 -5.83
N VAL A 304 -18.59 20.18 -4.53
CA VAL A 304 -19.12 18.97 -3.88
C VAL A 304 -20.58 18.70 -4.31
N ASP A 305 -21.37 19.73 -4.54
CA ASP A 305 -22.76 19.57 -4.96
C ASP A 305 -22.90 18.96 -6.37
N ASP A 306 -21.93 19.23 -7.27
CA ASP A 306 -21.92 18.68 -8.63
C ASP A 306 -21.66 17.16 -8.68
N ILE A 307 -20.99 16.63 -7.67
CA ILE A 307 -20.58 15.23 -7.61
C ILE A 307 -21.43 14.38 -6.66
N ARG A 308 -22.15 14.99 -5.70
CA ARG A 308 -22.82 14.28 -4.60
C ARG A 308 -23.79 13.19 -5.06
N GLU A 309 -24.62 13.47 -6.05
CA GLU A 309 -25.57 12.49 -6.58
C GLU A 309 -24.84 11.32 -7.25
N LYS A 310 -23.85 11.63 -8.09
CA LYS A 310 -23.02 10.62 -8.78
C LYS A 310 -22.26 9.71 -7.82
N VAL A 311 -21.73 10.26 -6.73
CA VAL A 311 -21.08 9.49 -5.66
C VAL A 311 -22.05 8.49 -5.03
N THR A 312 -23.28 8.92 -4.71
CA THR A 312 -24.26 8.03 -4.09
C THR A 312 -24.78 6.95 -5.05
N GLU A 313 -24.85 7.25 -6.35
CA GLU A 313 -25.24 6.26 -7.37
C GLU A 313 -24.24 5.11 -7.51
N CYS A 314 -22.97 5.34 -7.19
CA CYS A 314 -21.90 4.36 -7.30
C CYS A 314 -21.75 3.46 -6.08
N LEU A 315 -22.36 3.80 -4.96
CA LEU A 315 -22.16 3.15 -3.68
C LEU A 315 -23.43 2.41 -3.22
N GLU A 316 -23.23 1.36 -2.44
CA GLU A 316 -24.36 0.74 -1.73
C GLU A 316 -24.80 1.63 -0.55
N PRO A 317 -26.07 1.60 -0.14
CA PRO A 317 -26.58 2.50 0.91
C PRO A 317 -25.79 2.51 2.22
N TYR A 318 -25.21 1.37 2.61
CA TYR A 318 -24.37 1.28 3.82
C TYR A 318 -22.97 1.90 3.66
N MET A 319 -22.58 2.24 2.44
CA MET A 319 -21.30 2.90 2.10
C MET A 319 -21.46 4.42 1.96
N TYR A 320 -22.67 4.95 1.96
CA TYR A 320 -22.89 6.38 1.74
C TYR A 320 -22.09 7.20 2.73
N PRO A 321 -21.27 8.17 2.24
CA PRO A 321 -20.54 9.03 3.15
C PRO A 321 -21.50 9.90 3.97
N VAL A 322 -21.18 10.06 5.24
CA VAL A 322 -21.87 11.00 6.14
C VAL A 322 -21.71 12.42 5.61
N ASP A 323 -20.51 12.71 5.11
CA ASP A 323 -20.22 13.95 4.42
C ASP A 323 -19.14 13.77 3.34
N ILE A 324 -19.14 14.69 2.38
CA ILE A 324 -18.12 14.80 1.32
C ILE A 324 -17.36 16.09 1.58
N ILE A 325 -16.07 15.96 1.83
CA ILE A 325 -15.20 17.06 2.25
C ILE A 325 -14.17 17.32 1.15
N GLU A 326 -14.18 18.56 0.64
CA GLU A 326 -13.20 19.00 -0.35
C GLU A 326 -11.87 19.35 0.34
N LEU A 327 -10.77 18.95 -0.29
CA LEU A 327 -9.40 19.32 0.07
C LEU A 327 -8.70 19.95 -1.14
N GLU A 328 -7.74 20.82 -0.89
CA GLU A 328 -6.86 21.35 -1.96
C GLU A 328 -5.94 20.26 -2.51
N GLU A 329 -5.48 19.36 -1.63
CA GLU A 329 -4.63 18.21 -1.99
C GLU A 329 -4.77 17.07 -0.98
N ARG A 330 -4.39 15.87 -1.36
CA ARG A 330 -4.32 14.72 -0.45
C ARG A 330 -3.23 14.94 0.61
N PRO A 331 -3.57 14.94 1.91
CA PRO A 331 -2.58 15.15 2.96
C PRO A 331 -1.77 13.88 3.21
N PHE A 332 -0.45 14.03 3.38
CA PHE A 332 0.45 12.94 3.71
C PHE A 332 1.07 13.10 5.09
N PHE A 333 1.25 11.97 5.78
CA PHE A 333 2.01 11.86 7.01
C PHE A 333 2.82 10.56 7.01
N HIS A 334 4.13 10.66 7.25
CA HIS A 334 5.04 9.52 7.12
C HIS A 334 4.88 8.76 5.78
N PHE A 335 4.76 9.51 4.69
CA PHE A 335 4.64 9.01 3.31
C PHE A 335 3.35 8.24 2.98
N LYS A 336 2.34 8.31 3.85
CA LYS A 336 1.01 7.71 3.64
C LYS A 336 -0.06 8.79 3.75
N THR A 337 -1.20 8.54 3.14
CA THR A 337 -2.40 9.37 3.35
C THR A 337 -2.65 9.53 4.86
N ASN A 338 -2.75 10.78 5.31
CA ASN A 338 -2.88 11.11 6.74
C ASN A 338 -4.30 10.86 7.29
N ARG A 339 -4.81 9.63 7.12
CA ARG A 339 -6.15 9.27 7.62
C ARG A 339 -6.31 9.46 9.12
N ILE A 340 -5.22 9.27 9.90
CA ILE A 340 -5.27 9.47 11.37
C ILE A 340 -5.44 10.95 11.71
N GLY A 341 -4.71 11.84 11.04
CA GLY A 341 -4.87 13.28 11.24
C GLY A 341 -6.29 13.73 10.92
N LEU A 342 -6.82 13.28 9.78
CA LEU A 342 -8.20 13.57 9.37
C LEU A 342 -9.25 12.96 10.32
N THR A 343 -9.02 11.74 10.84
CA THR A 343 -9.88 11.17 11.89
C THR A 343 -9.95 12.10 13.11
N ASN A 344 -8.80 12.59 13.58
CA ASN A 344 -8.77 13.52 14.69
C ASN A 344 -9.43 14.86 14.35
N ASP A 345 -9.25 15.36 13.13
CA ASP A 345 -9.87 16.60 12.67
C ASP A 345 -11.40 16.48 12.64
N ILE A 346 -11.94 15.34 12.15
CA ILE A 346 -13.38 15.04 12.17
C ILE A 346 -13.89 15.00 13.62
N LEU A 347 -13.24 14.22 14.49
CA LEU A 347 -13.67 14.05 15.89
C LEU A 347 -13.59 15.36 16.71
N ASN A 348 -12.79 16.33 16.27
CA ASN A 348 -12.70 17.67 16.87
C ASN A 348 -13.61 18.71 16.20
N GLY A 349 -14.49 18.31 15.27
CA GLY A 349 -15.46 19.20 14.62
C GLY A 349 -14.83 20.22 13.66
N LYS A 350 -13.68 19.92 13.07
CA LYS A 350 -13.00 20.87 12.16
C LYS A 350 -13.73 21.08 10.84
N PHE A 351 -14.58 20.15 10.46
CA PHE A 351 -15.34 20.15 9.20
C PHE A 351 -16.84 20.38 9.40
N GLU A 352 -17.28 20.75 10.63
CA GLU A 352 -18.65 21.14 10.95
C GLU A 352 -18.99 22.58 10.54
#